data_bca23ec8a3d817c6451111afbd86f485
#
_entry.id   bca23ec8a3d817c6451111afbd86f485
#
_cell.length_a   1.000
_cell.length_b   1.000
_cell.length_c   1.000
_cell.angle_alpha   90.00
_cell.angle_beta   90.00
_cell.angle_gamma   90.00
#
_symmetry.space_group_name_H-M   'P 1'
#
loop_
_entity.id
_entity.type
_entity.pdbx_description
1 polymer ?
#
loop_
_entity_poly.entity_id
_entity_poly.type
_entity_poly.pdbx_seq_one_letter_code
_entity_poly.pdbx_strand_id
1 'polypeptide(L)'
;MLAVSRSSKRVQSAMPPLDAGDERRRRIVAWMQRHGAPVCGSELAAHFDVSRQCVVQDIAILRAGGTEILATPRGYRLPDARQFQHREILACDHPAERTEEELQILVDHGVKVLDVIVEHPLYGELRGSLMIESRADVQDFLQQMRAKRASLLSSLTGGVHLHTVEAHRAEMVVRAKAKLRERGFLLK
;
A
#
# COMPACT_ATOMS: atom_id res chain seq x y z
N MET A 1 -28.32 36.96 -53.14
CA MET A 1 -27.41 36.72 -51.99
C MET A 1 -28.16 35.96 -50.94
N LEU A 2 -27.94 34.62 -50.88
CA LEU A 2 -28.61 33.73 -49.92
C LEU A 2 -27.60 33.31 -48.85
N ALA A 3 -27.84 33.73 -47.61
CA ALA A 3 -27.03 33.41 -46.45
C ALA A 3 -27.43 32.00 -45.94
N VAL A 4 -26.51 31.03 -46.00
CA VAL A 4 -26.69 29.69 -45.45
C VAL A 4 -26.25 29.70 -43.99
N SER A 5 -27.23 29.67 -43.08
CA SER A 5 -27.01 29.48 -41.64
C SER A 5 -26.67 28.01 -41.36
N ARG A 6 -25.41 27.72 -40.97
CA ARG A 6 -24.99 26.42 -40.46
C ARG A 6 -25.28 26.36 -38.97
N SER A 7 -26.38 25.72 -38.64
CA SER A 7 -26.70 25.34 -37.26
C SER A 7 -25.79 24.20 -36.81
N SER A 8 -24.85 24.51 -35.92
CA SER A 8 -23.94 23.53 -35.33
C SER A 8 -24.67 22.80 -34.21
N LYS A 9 -25.22 21.59 -34.49
CA LYS A 9 -25.76 20.70 -33.45
C LYS A 9 -24.61 20.19 -32.61
N ARG A 10 -24.49 20.71 -31.38
CA ARG A 10 -23.67 20.13 -30.31
C ARG A 10 -24.25 18.78 -30.00
N VAL A 11 -23.53 17.72 -30.39
CA VAL A 11 -23.82 16.35 -29.93
C VAL A 11 -23.40 16.29 -28.46
N GLN A 12 -24.37 16.39 -27.57
CA GLN A 12 -24.18 16.02 -26.16
C GLN A 12 -24.07 14.51 -26.14
N SER A 13 -22.85 13.99 -26.01
CA SER A 13 -22.59 12.57 -25.74
C SER A 13 -23.11 12.26 -24.34
N ALA A 14 -24.32 11.76 -24.25
CA ALA A 14 -24.84 11.17 -23.01
C ALA A 14 -23.99 9.94 -22.70
N MET A 15 -23.35 9.94 -21.53
CA MET A 15 -22.67 8.74 -21.00
C MET A 15 -23.69 7.59 -20.99
N PRO A 16 -23.31 6.38 -21.41
CA PRO A 16 -24.19 5.20 -21.29
C PRO A 16 -24.55 5.00 -19.81
N PRO A 17 -25.75 4.46 -19.52
CA PRO A 17 -26.13 4.12 -18.16
C PRO A 17 -25.08 3.17 -17.58
N LEU A 18 -24.61 3.49 -16.36
CA LEU A 18 -23.64 2.69 -15.63
C LEU A 18 -24.22 1.29 -15.37
N ASP A 19 -23.40 0.28 -15.62
CA ASP A 19 -23.79 -1.07 -15.19
C ASP A 19 -23.73 -1.18 -13.66
N ALA A 20 -24.36 -2.20 -13.09
CA ALA A 20 -24.40 -2.43 -11.65
C ALA A 20 -22.98 -2.61 -11.06
N GLY A 21 -22.00 -3.05 -11.86
CA GLY A 21 -20.61 -3.17 -11.48
C GLY A 21 -19.92 -1.83 -11.37
N ASP A 22 -20.17 -0.90 -12.29
CA ASP A 22 -19.59 0.45 -12.26
C ASP A 22 -20.08 1.23 -11.03
N GLU A 23 -21.37 1.16 -10.73
CA GLU A 23 -21.94 1.79 -9.55
C GLU A 23 -21.34 1.19 -8.26
N ARG A 24 -21.21 -0.13 -8.18
CA ARG A 24 -20.56 -0.78 -7.03
C ARG A 24 -19.12 -0.32 -6.87
N ARG A 25 -18.33 -0.28 -7.93
CA ARG A 25 -16.93 0.19 -7.90
C ARG A 25 -16.80 1.61 -7.38
N ARG A 26 -17.67 2.53 -7.82
CA ARG A 26 -17.71 3.90 -7.28
C ARG A 26 -18.00 3.92 -5.79
N ARG A 27 -18.98 3.12 -5.35
CA ARG A 27 -19.35 3.03 -3.93
C ARG A 27 -18.24 2.41 -3.08
N ILE A 28 -17.47 1.46 -3.61
CA ILE A 28 -16.28 0.90 -2.95
C ILE A 28 -15.27 2.00 -2.68
N VAL A 29 -14.90 2.80 -3.67
CA VAL A 29 -13.94 3.92 -3.50
C VAL A 29 -14.45 4.93 -2.49
N ALA A 30 -15.71 5.37 -2.62
CA ALA A 30 -16.32 6.34 -1.69
C ALA A 30 -16.39 5.81 -0.26
N TRP A 31 -16.62 4.51 -0.08
CA TRP A 31 -16.63 3.87 1.22
C TRP A 31 -15.23 3.81 1.83
N MET A 32 -14.22 3.41 1.05
CA MET A 32 -12.81 3.38 1.48
C MET A 32 -12.30 4.77 1.87
N GLN A 33 -12.70 5.83 1.15
CA GLN A 33 -12.36 7.23 1.49
C GLN A 33 -12.86 7.62 2.87
N ARG A 34 -14.09 7.26 3.22
CA ARG A 34 -14.69 7.56 4.53
C ARG A 34 -14.10 6.71 5.65
N HIS A 35 -13.70 5.48 5.34
CA HIS A 35 -13.19 4.55 6.35
C HIS A 35 -11.77 4.90 6.81
N GLY A 36 -10.92 5.41 5.91
CA GLY A 36 -9.58 5.91 6.21
C GLY A 36 -8.54 4.85 6.64
N ALA A 37 -8.98 3.66 7.05
CA ALA A 37 -8.16 2.53 7.48
C ALA A 37 -8.07 1.45 6.37
N PRO A 38 -7.09 0.55 6.40
CA PRO A 38 -7.07 -0.62 5.53
C PRO A 38 -8.30 -1.51 5.77
N VAL A 39 -8.90 -2.01 4.70
CA VAL A 39 -10.12 -2.82 4.73
C VAL A 39 -9.87 -4.17 4.07
N CYS A 40 -10.19 -5.27 4.75
CA CYS A 40 -9.95 -6.58 4.16
C CYS A 40 -11.00 -6.90 3.06
N GLY A 41 -10.59 -7.72 2.08
CA GLY A 41 -11.47 -8.07 0.96
C GLY A 41 -12.76 -8.80 1.38
N SER A 42 -12.75 -9.52 2.50
CA SER A 42 -13.95 -10.16 3.08
C SER A 42 -14.90 -9.15 3.70
N GLU A 43 -14.41 -8.11 4.32
CA GLU A 43 -15.23 -7.02 4.87
C GLU A 43 -15.92 -6.23 3.75
N LEU A 44 -15.18 -5.89 2.69
CA LEU A 44 -15.79 -5.30 1.48
C LEU A 44 -16.85 -6.22 0.87
N ALA A 45 -16.57 -7.53 0.77
CA ALA A 45 -17.51 -8.51 0.23
C ALA A 45 -18.82 -8.55 1.04
N ALA A 46 -18.72 -8.59 2.37
CA ALA A 46 -19.88 -8.56 3.26
C ALA A 46 -20.63 -7.23 3.18
N HIS A 47 -19.94 -6.09 3.14
CA HIS A 47 -20.57 -4.77 3.08
C HIS A 47 -21.36 -4.53 1.78
N PHE A 48 -20.85 -5.04 0.65
CA PHE A 48 -21.45 -4.86 -0.68
C PHE A 48 -22.31 -6.05 -1.12
N ASP A 49 -22.48 -7.06 -0.27
CA ASP A 49 -23.25 -8.30 -0.55
C ASP A 49 -22.80 -9.00 -1.84
N VAL A 50 -21.49 -9.21 -1.97
CA VAL A 50 -20.86 -9.90 -3.10
C VAL A 50 -19.82 -10.91 -2.63
N SER A 51 -19.38 -11.79 -3.52
CA SER A 51 -18.28 -12.71 -3.21
C SER A 51 -16.95 -11.97 -3.06
N ARG A 52 -16.01 -12.51 -2.27
CA ARG A 52 -14.65 -11.99 -2.17
C ARG A 52 -13.96 -11.93 -3.55
N GLN A 53 -14.23 -12.90 -4.44
CA GLN A 53 -13.69 -12.90 -5.80
C GLN A 53 -14.19 -11.70 -6.61
N CYS A 54 -15.47 -11.33 -6.45
CA CYS A 54 -16.03 -10.13 -7.07
C CYS A 54 -15.29 -8.87 -6.62
N VAL A 55 -14.99 -8.74 -5.31
CA VAL A 55 -14.18 -7.63 -4.78
C VAL A 55 -12.78 -7.60 -5.41
N VAL A 56 -12.12 -8.75 -5.53
CA VAL A 56 -10.79 -8.83 -6.16
C VAL A 56 -10.83 -8.32 -7.61
N GLN A 57 -11.86 -8.70 -8.37
CA GLN A 57 -12.07 -8.21 -9.74
C GLN A 57 -12.35 -6.71 -9.78
N ASP A 58 -13.23 -6.22 -8.92
CA ASP A 58 -13.56 -4.78 -8.85
C ASP A 58 -12.31 -3.94 -8.52
N ILE A 59 -11.50 -4.36 -7.56
CA ILE A 59 -10.23 -3.70 -7.21
C ILE A 59 -9.26 -3.72 -8.41
N ALA A 60 -9.16 -4.84 -9.12
CA ALA A 60 -8.32 -4.93 -10.31
C ALA A 60 -8.77 -3.96 -11.42
N ILE A 61 -10.08 -3.86 -11.67
CA ILE A 61 -10.65 -2.94 -12.66
C ILE A 61 -10.40 -1.47 -12.23
N LEU A 62 -10.63 -1.14 -10.96
CA LEU A 62 -10.38 0.20 -10.42
C LEU A 62 -8.91 0.61 -10.60
N ARG A 63 -7.98 -0.30 -10.29
CA ARG A 63 -6.54 -0.06 -10.46
C ARG A 63 -6.17 0.12 -11.94
N ALA A 64 -6.71 -0.73 -12.83
CA ALA A 64 -6.52 -0.60 -14.27
C ALA A 64 -7.10 0.72 -14.82
N GLY A 65 -8.18 1.23 -14.22
CA GLY A 65 -8.79 2.54 -14.51
C GLY A 65 -8.07 3.74 -13.87
N GLY A 66 -6.89 3.54 -13.25
CA GLY A 66 -6.08 4.60 -12.68
C GLY A 66 -6.42 4.97 -11.24
N THR A 67 -7.33 4.27 -10.56
CA THR A 67 -7.57 4.48 -9.13
C THR A 67 -6.42 3.87 -8.33
N GLU A 68 -5.69 4.71 -7.59
CA GLU A 68 -4.59 4.24 -6.76
C GLU A 68 -5.14 3.53 -5.51
N ILE A 69 -5.07 2.19 -5.49
CA ILE A 69 -5.47 1.36 -4.36
C ILE A 69 -4.26 0.51 -3.95
N LEU A 70 -3.81 0.69 -2.72
CA LEU A 70 -2.70 -0.06 -2.14
C LEU A 70 -3.23 -1.39 -1.56
N ALA A 71 -2.58 -2.51 -1.92
CA ALA A 71 -2.80 -3.79 -1.27
C ALA A 71 -1.74 -3.94 -0.16
N THR A 72 -2.18 -4.13 1.07
CA THR A 72 -1.32 -4.28 2.25
C THR A 72 -1.61 -5.61 2.94
N PRO A 73 -0.77 -6.06 3.88
CA PRO A 73 -1.07 -7.25 4.69
C PRO A 73 -2.42 -7.19 5.43
N ARG A 74 -2.91 -5.98 5.75
CA ARG A 74 -4.19 -5.73 6.43
C ARG A 74 -5.38 -5.56 5.49
N GLY A 75 -5.17 -5.49 4.18
CA GLY A 75 -6.23 -5.28 3.19
C GLY A 75 -5.96 -4.12 2.24
N TYR A 76 -7.00 -3.65 1.60
CA TYR A 76 -6.94 -2.54 0.63
C TYR A 76 -7.08 -1.19 1.33
N ARG A 77 -6.30 -0.20 0.89
CA ARG A 77 -6.44 1.20 1.32
C ARG A 77 -6.19 2.16 0.16
N LEU A 78 -6.73 3.35 0.26
CA LEU A 78 -6.35 4.46 -0.61
C LEU A 78 -5.07 5.11 -0.07
N PRO A 79 -4.28 5.79 -0.92
CA PRO A 79 -3.14 6.59 -0.48
C PRO A 79 -3.55 7.58 0.60
N ASP A 80 -2.70 7.76 1.59
CA ASP A 80 -2.93 8.74 2.64
C ASP A 80 -2.64 10.15 2.08
N ALA A 81 -3.60 11.05 2.21
CA ALA A 81 -3.41 12.46 1.84
C ALA A 81 -2.49 13.21 2.81
N ARG A 82 -2.12 12.61 3.95
CA ARG A 82 -1.13 13.18 4.87
C ARG A 82 0.22 13.23 4.16
N GLN A 83 0.70 14.42 3.84
CA GLN A 83 2.01 14.63 3.23
C GLN A 83 3.10 14.32 4.26
N PHE A 84 3.70 13.12 4.17
CA PHE A 84 5.00 12.91 4.77
C PHE A 84 6.02 13.76 4.00
N GLN A 85 6.71 14.63 4.70
CA GLN A 85 7.63 15.59 4.08
C GLN A 85 8.98 14.97 3.72
N HIS A 86 9.29 13.82 4.30
CA HIS A 86 10.58 13.17 4.11
C HIS A 86 10.40 11.68 3.80
N ARG A 87 10.98 11.24 2.67
CA ARG A 87 11.01 9.85 2.23
C ARG A 87 12.46 9.44 1.98
N GLU A 88 12.84 8.24 2.43
CA GLU A 88 14.19 7.70 2.27
C GLU A 88 14.13 6.18 2.06
N ILE A 89 15.19 5.61 1.46
CA ILE A 89 15.39 4.17 1.34
C ILE A 89 16.48 3.77 2.31
N LEU A 90 16.20 2.75 3.13
CA LEU A 90 17.16 2.15 4.07
C LEU A 90 17.61 0.80 3.54
N ALA A 91 18.91 0.52 3.57
CA ALA A 91 19.48 -0.77 3.22
C ALA A 91 19.79 -1.54 4.52
N CYS A 92 19.13 -2.66 4.69
CA CYS A 92 19.18 -3.48 5.90
C CYS A 92 19.71 -4.89 5.61
N ASP A 93 20.35 -5.46 6.62
CA ASP A 93 20.83 -6.84 6.59
C ASP A 93 20.70 -7.45 7.99
N HIS A 94 19.80 -8.40 8.14
CA HIS A 94 19.61 -9.14 9.39
C HIS A 94 18.77 -10.41 9.18
N PRO A 95 18.89 -11.41 10.06
CA PRO A 95 18.07 -12.62 9.99
C PRO A 95 16.60 -12.32 10.33
N ALA A 96 15.70 -13.19 9.83
CA ALA A 96 14.24 -13.03 9.94
C ALA A 96 13.72 -12.85 11.38
N GLU A 97 14.40 -13.49 12.35
CA GLU A 97 14.05 -13.43 13.77
C GLU A 97 14.15 -12.05 14.38
N ARG A 98 14.92 -11.15 13.73
CA ARG A 98 15.13 -9.77 14.19
C ARG A 98 14.19 -8.75 13.52
N THR A 99 13.32 -9.19 12.62
CA THR A 99 12.38 -8.29 11.90
C THR A 99 11.48 -7.50 12.86
N GLU A 100 11.04 -8.10 13.96
CA GLU A 100 10.24 -7.39 14.96
C GLU A 100 11.02 -6.23 15.58
N GLU A 101 12.28 -6.45 15.95
CA GLU A 101 13.16 -5.43 16.54
C GLU A 101 13.39 -4.26 15.57
N GLU A 102 13.69 -4.56 14.31
CA GLU A 102 13.88 -3.56 13.27
C GLU A 102 12.65 -2.67 13.10
N LEU A 103 11.48 -3.28 12.85
CA LEU A 103 10.24 -2.56 12.63
C LEU A 103 9.83 -1.73 13.85
N GLN A 104 10.03 -2.25 15.07
CA GLN A 104 9.76 -1.51 16.30
C GLN A 104 10.67 -0.28 16.44
N ILE A 105 11.96 -0.39 16.10
CA ILE A 105 12.87 0.76 16.10
C ILE A 105 12.35 1.86 15.18
N LEU A 106 11.91 1.52 13.98
CA LEU A 106 11.40 2.50 13.02
C LEU A 106 10.14 3.21 13.53
N VAL A 107 9.13 2.46 13.96
CA VAL A 107 7.86 3.05 14.42
C VAL A 107 7.99 3.82 15.74
N ASP A 108 8.87 3.41 16.64
CA ASP A 108 9.15 4.11 17.90
C ASP A 108 9.77 5.50 17.68
N HIS A 109 10.44 5.70 16.54
CA HIS A 109 10.97 7.00 16.14
C HIS A 109 10.01 7.79 15.24
N GLY A 110 8.75 7.31 15.07
CA GLY A 110 7.74 7.95 14.24
C GLY A 110 8.00 7.81 12.74
N VAL A 111 8.73 6.77 12.35
CA VAL A 111 9.03 6.45 10.95
C VAL A 111 8.05 5.38 10.47
N LYS A 112 7.34 5.66 9.39
CA LYS A 112 6.45 4.72 8.71
C LYS A 112 7.23 3.88 7.70
N VAL A 113 7.04 2.57 7.72
CA VAL A 113 7.61 1.63 6.74
C VAL A 113 6.57 1.35 5.66
N LEU A 114 6.85 1.76 4.43
CA LEU A 114 5.92 1.59 3.30
C LEU A 114 5.97 0.19 2.74
N ASP A 115 7.17 -0.33 2.54
CA ASP A 115 7.40 -1.59 1.84
C ASP A 115 8.70 -2.28 2.30
N VAL A 116 8.86 -3.49 1.83
CA VAL A 116 10.13 -4.23 1.78
C VAL A 116 10.45 -4.52 0.33
N ILE A 117 11.71 -4.36 -0.05
CA ILE A 117 12.21 -4.56 -1.40
C ILE A 117 13.38 -5.52 -1.33
N VAL A 118 13.39 -6.52 -2.21
CA VAL A 118 14.49 -7.48 -2.36
C VAL A 118 14.83 -7.67 -3.83
N GLU A 119 16.06 -8.00 -4.12
CA GLU A 119 16.48 -8.36 -5.47
C GLU A 119 16.30 -9.87 -5.70
N HIS A 120 15.66 -10.22 -6.81
CA HIS A 120 15.42 -11.61 -7.18
C HIS A 120 16.07 -11.92 -8.54
N PRO A 121 16.87 -13.01 -8.68
CA PRO A 121 17.68 -13.27 -9.87
C PRO A 121 16.87 -13.45 -11.17
N LEU A 122 15.58 -13.82 -11.06
CA LEU A 122 14.70 -13.99 -12.22
C LEU A 122 13.75 -12.80 -12.44
N TYR A 123 13.22 -12.22 -11.36
CA TYR A 123 12.17 -11.20 -11.44
C TYR A 123 12.69 -9.78 -11.25
N GLY A 124 13.99 -9.60 -10.98
CA GLY A 124 14.55 -8.31 -10.62
C GLY A 124 14.06 -7.86 -9.24
N GLU A 125 13.63 -6.63 -9.10
CA GLU A 125 13.13 -6.08 -7.84
C GLU A 125 11.75 -6.65 -7.48
N LEU A 126 11.64 -7.29 -6.32
CA LEU A 126 10.37 -7.69 -5.73
C LEU A 126 10.03 -6.75 -4.58
N ARG A 127 8.82 -6.22 -4.58
CA ARG A 127 8.35 -5.26 -3.59
C ARG A 127 7.08 -5.76 -2.89
N GLY A 128 7.11 -5.80 -1.56
CA GLY A 128 5.97 -6.11 -0.71
C GLY A 128 5.52 -4.88 0.07
N SER A 129 4.28 -4.42 -0.11
CA SER A 129 3.71 -3.32 0.69
C SER A 129 3.51 -3.73 2.13
N LEU A 130 3.98 -2.92 3.09
CA LEU A 130 3.85 -3.14 4.53
C LEU A 130 2.89 -2.14 5.17
N MET A 131 3.10 -0.85 4.96
CA MET A 131 2.31 0.26 5.54
C MET A 131 2.23 0.19 7.06
N ILE A 132 3.38 -0.03 7.72
CA ILE A 132 3.52 -0.15 9.17
C ILE A 132 3.89 1.23 9.73
N GLU A 133 3.10 1.75 10.67
CA GLU A 133 3.30 3.07 11.29
C GLU A 133 3.17 3.07 12.82
N SER A 134 2.84 1.92 13.41
CA SER A 134 2.67 1.77 14.85
C SER A 134 3.14 0.41 15.34
N ARG A 135 3.38 0.27 16.65
CA ARG A 135 3.67 -1.04 17.27
C ARG A 135 2.53 -2.04 17.08
N ALA A 136 1.28 -1.57 17.07
CA ALA A 136 0.13 -2.43 16.78
C ALA A 136 0.22 -3.04 15.37
N ASP A 137 0.60 -2.23 14.37
CA ASP A 137 0.79 -2.71 13.00
C ASP A 137 1.90 -3.76 12.89
N VAL A 138 2.99 -3.58 13.65
CA VAL A 138 4.08 -4.57 13.73
C VAL A 138 3.54 -5.90 14.24
N GLN A 139 2.79 -5.87 15.35
CA GLN A 139 2.22 -7.09 15.93
C GLN A 139 1.22 -7.78 14.98
N ASP A 140 0.35 -7.02 14.35
CA ASP A 140 -0.62 -7.53 13.38
C ASP A 140 0.09 -8.18 12.18
N PHE A 141 1.15 -7.57 11.67
CA PHE A 141 1.96 -8.13 10.60
C PHE A 141 2.59 -9.46 10.97
N LEU A 142 3.25 -9.52 12.14
CA LEU A 142 3.89 -10.75 12.63
C LEU A 142 2.87 -11.85 12.92
N GLN A 143 1.72 -11.51 13.48
CA GLN A 143 0.64 -12.46 13.71
C GLN A 143 0.12 -13.05 12.40
N GLN A 144 -0.12 -12.22 11.39
CA GLN A 144 -0.57 -12.68 10.07
C GLN A 144 0.48 -13.57 9.38
N MET A 145 1.75 -13.20 9.47
CA MET A 145 2.86 -14.00 8.94
C MET A 145 2.86 -15.41 9.55
N ARG A 146 2.75 -15.50 10.88
CA ARG A 146 2.68 -16.80 11.61
C ARG A 146 1.42 -17.58 11.24
N ALA A 147 0.26 -16.97 11.26
CA ALA A 147 -1.02 -17.61 10.95
C ALA A 147 -1.08 -18.18 9.53
N LYS A 148 -0.50 -17.48 8.57
CA LYS A 148 -0.45 -17.90 7.16
C LYS A 148 0.76 -18.77 6.82
N ARG A 149 1.66 -19.01 7.78
CA ARG A 149 2.96 -19.69 7.56
C ARG A 149 3.73 -19.08 6.38
N ALA A 150 3.68 -17.74 6.26
CA ALA A 150 4.33 -17.03 5.17
C ALA A 150 5.79 -16.76 5.49
N SER A 151 6.66 -16.88 4.49
CA SER A 151 8.05 -16.46 4.57
C SER A 151 8.18 -14.96 4.29
N LEU A 152 9.14 -14.31 4.94
CA LEU A 152 9.51 -12.92 4.64
C LEU A 152 10.22 -12.84 3.29
N LEU A 153 10.02 -11.74 2.55
CA LEU A 153 10.76 -11.50 1.30
C LEU A 153 12.28 -11.47 1.53
N SER A 154 12.75 -10.90 2.65
CA SER A 154 14.18 -10.85 3.01
C SER A 154 14.82 -12.23 3.14
N SER A 155 14.04 -13.30 3.33
CA SER A 155 14.55 -14.67 3.33
C SER A 155 15.08 -15.11 1.95
N LEU A 156 14.61 -14.48 0.85
CA LEU A 156 15.07 -14.77 -0.51
C LEU A 156 16.52 -14.30 -0.77
N THR A 157 16.99 -13.34 0.02
CA THR A 157 18.30 -12.69 -0.10
C THR A 157 19.21 -12.94 1.11
N GLY A 158 18.84 -13.90 1.95
CA GLY A 158 19.63 -14.24 3.15
C GLY A 158 19.64 -13.15 4.22
N GLY A 159 18.70 -12.19 4.17
CA GLY A 159 18.57 -11.10 5.14
C GLY A 159 18.74 -9.70 4.53
N VAL A 160 19.40 -9.56 3.39
CA VAL A 160 19.60 -8.27 2.71
C VAL A 160 18.30 -7.79 2.09
N HIS A 161 17.87 -6.57 2.43
CA HIS A 161 16.67 -5.97 1.88
C HIS A 161 16.69 -4.44 2.01
N LEU A 162 15.75 -3.80 1.32
CA LEU A 162 15.54 -2.37 1.42
C LEU A 162 14.15 -2.09 2.01
N HIS A 163 14.05 -0.98 2.74
CA HIS A 163 12.77 -0.40 3.14
C HIS A 163 12.62 1.00 2.58
N THR A 164 11.50 1.29 1.91
CA THR A 164 11.07 2.67 1.71
C THR A 164 10.39 3.14 2.98
N VAL A 165 10.90 4.23 3.56
CA VAL A 165 10.36 4.81 4.80
C VAL A 165 9.91 6.24 4.60
N GLU A 166 8.94 6.67 5.41
CA GLU A 166 8.44 8.04 5.45
C GLU A 166 8.36 8.55 6.87
N ALA A 167 8.61 9.87 7.04
CA ALA A 167 8.43 10.56 8.30
C ALA A 167 7.96 12.01 8.10
N HIS A 168 7.33 12.60 9.10
CA HIS A 168 6.93 14.00 9.06
C HIS A 168 8.13 14.97 9.10
N ARG A 169 9.27 14.53 9.64
CA ARG A 169 10.51 15.33 9.75
C ARG A 169 11.72 14.44 9.51
N ALA A 170 12.72 14.97 8.84
CA ALA A 170 13.97 14.27 8.54
C ALA A 170 14.70 13.74 9.78
N GLU A 171 14.64 14.50 10.89
CA GLU A 171 15.32 14.14 12.17
C GLU A 171 14.79 12.83 12.75
N MET A 172 13.54 12.46 12.45
CA MET A 172 12.95 11.17 12.87
C MET A 172 13.70 10.02 12.21
N VAL A 173 13.92 10.10 10.89
CA VAL A 173 14.68 9.09 10.13
C VAL A 173 16.14 9.06 10.58
N VAL A 174 16.76 10.22 10.81
CA VAL A 174 18.15 10.29 11.29
C VAL A 174 18.31 9.55 12.63
N ARG A 175 17.40 9.77 13.59
CA ARG A 175 17.41 9.07 14.89
C ARG A 175 17.17 7.57 14.75
N ALA A 176 16.21 7.16 13.94
CA ALA A 176 15.94 5.76 13.66
C ALA A 176 17.17 5.07 13.05
N LYS A 177 17.81 5.71 12.05
CA LYS A 177 19.05 5.20 11.43
C LYS A 177 20.20 5.06 12.42
N ALA A 178 20.36 6.02 13.32
CA ALA A 178 21.39 5.94 14.37
C ALA A 178 21.18 4.70 15.25
N LYS A 179 19.92 4.45 15.67
CA LYS A 179 19.56 3.27 16.48
C LYS A 179 19.72 1.96 15.70
N LEU A 180 19.30 1.93 14.43
CA LEU A 180 19.48 0.77 13.57
C LEU A 180 20.97 0.43 13.36
N ARG A 181 21.85 1.45 13.20
CA ARG A 181 23.30 1.24 13.10
C ARG A 181 23.89 0.68 14.39
N GLU A 182 23.52 1.26 15.54
CA GLU A 182 23.94 0.76 16.86
C GLU A 182 23.60 -0.72 17.04
N ARG A 183 22.45 -1.12 16.54
CA ARG A 183 21.94 -2.50 16.63
C ARG A 183 22.44 -3.40 15.51
N GLY A 184 23.19 -2.89 14.54
CA GLY A 184 23.76 -3.66 13.43
C GLY A 184 22.75 -4.10 12.37
N PHE A 185 21.71 -3.30 12.12
CA PHE A 185 20.71 -3.58 11.09
C PHE A 185 21.05 -3.00 9.73
N LEU A 186 21.73 -1.84 9.68
CA LEU A 186 22.02 -1.17 8.40
C LEU A 186 23.31 -1.68 7.79
N LEU A 187 23.26 -1.87 6.47
CA LEU A 187 24.45 -2.05 5.64
C LEU A 187 25.35 -0.80 5.72
N LYS A 188 26.67 -1.03 5.63
CA LYS A 188 27.69 0.03 5.73
C LYS A 188 27.94 0.68 4.37
#